data_a111f523e1c52f8433aafa424f53c1a2
#
_entry.id   a111f523e1c52f8433aafa424f53c1a2
#
_cell.length_a   1.000
_cell.length_b   1.000
_cell.length_c   1.000
_cell.angle_alpha   90.00
_cell.angle_beta   90.00
_cell.angle_gamma   90.00
#
_symmetry.space_group_name_H-M   'P 1'
#
loop_
_entity.id
_entity.type
_entity.pdbx_description
1 polymer ?
#
loop_
_entity_poly.entity_id
_entity_poly.type
_entity_poly.pdbx_seq_one_letter_code
_entity_poly.pdbx_strand_id
1 'polypeptide(L)'
;MLSGRAAVVVGVSLLTVAKTMTSVAATTSPESAGPGASGSRSARCGSPGQRLQRLRSVPGHEPSRVNDLLLLRPEAGQNPSEENSSNRHVVFFHGDIQNFQEEMSQQPDGCQWLSWSLEQVALTLGRRFPGSHVWVVRAAHMYLHKFTCYRNFVRSNTFGAPEHSPDNGAILHLRALLSHAMERADLQNPLQPQGGADGIPSEFSLILVGFSKGCVVLNQILYELPGARLDPRAPFLKCITDIFWLDGGHPGGGDTWVTDKQVLKELASSGMSVHAHVTPYEVCDPMRAWVGREHRSFITTLEELGACLNKKLHFEDEPPSIENHFRVIQEF
;
A
#
# COMPACT_ATOMS: atom_id res chain seq x y z
N MET A 1 43.44 -10.23 7.91
CA MET A 1 42.66 -11.45 7.60
C MET A 1 41.21 -11.14 7.83
N LEU A 2 40.51 -10.73 6.79
CA LEU A 2 39.06 -10.48 6.80
C LEU A 2 38.48 -11.40 5.73
N SER A 3 37.85 -12.47 6.18
CA SER A 3 37.16 -13.45 5.35
C SER A 3 35.66 -13.19 5.41
N GLY A 4 35.08 -12.87 4.32
CA GLY A 4 34.01 -13.37 3.54
C GLY A 4 32.96 -14.28 4.18
N ARG A 5 31.77 -13.72 4.48
CA ARG A 5 30.51 -14.45 4.63
C ARG A 5 29.34 -13.51 4.26
N ALA A 6 29.09 -13.33 2.98
CA ALA A 6 27.89 -12.60 2.51
C ALA A 6 27.52 -13.01 1.09
N ALA A 7 27.29 -14.31 0.83
CA ALA A 7 26.96 -14.73 -0.55
C ALA A 7 26.16 -16.05 -0.63
N VAL A 8 25.21 -16.36 0.25
CA VAL A 8 24.46 -17.64 0.14
C VAL A 8 22.93 -17.53 0.27
N VAL A 9 22.34 -16.37 0.55
CA VAL A 9 20.87 -16.31 0.84
C VAL A 9 19.99 -15.93 -0.36
N VAL A 10 20.57 -15.58 -1.50
CA VAL A 10 19.80 -15.05 -2.66
C VAL A 10 19.14 -16.14 -3.54
N GLY A 11 19.44 -17.41 -3.32
CA GLY A 11 19.03 -18.49 -4.25
C GLY A 11 17.68 -19.14 -4.03
N VAL A 12 17.04 -18.98 -2.88
CA VAL A 12 15.92 -19.89 -2.49
C VAL A 12 14.53 -19.30 -2.77
N SER A 13 14.35 -18.00 -2.78
CA SER A 13 13.03 -17.38 -3.05
C SER A 13 12.61 -17.45 -4.53
N LEU A 14 13.54 -17.65 -5.44
CA LEU A 14 13.28 -17.77 -6.90
C LEU A 14 12.74 -19.16 -7.32
N LEU A 15 12.93 -20.21 -6.52
CA LEU A 15 12.58 -21.58 -6.88
C LEU A 15 11.14 -21.97 -6.49
N THR A 16 10.51 -21.28 -5.56
CA THR A 16 9.15 -21.64 -5.09
C THR A 16 8.07 -21.17 -6.06
N VAL A 17 8.29 -20.09 -6.81
CA VAL A 17 7.33 -19.56 -7.80
C VAL A 17 7.28 -20.42 -9.09
N ALA A 18 8.34 -21.18 -9.37
CA ALA A 18 8.44 -21.97 -10.62
C ALA A 18 7.82 -23.38 -10.56
N LYS A 19 7.42 -23.89 -9.40
CA LYS A 19 6.97 -25.29 -9.25
C LYS A 19 5.47 -25.52 -9.24
N THR A 20 4.62 -24.48 -9.30
CA THR A 20 3.14 -24.63 -9.27
C THR A 20 2.46 -24.44 -10.63
N MET A 21 3.20 -24.51 -11.73
CA MET A 21 2.66 -24.25 -13.07
C MET A 21 2.52 -25.54 -13.91
N THR A 22 1.63 -26.45 -13.53
CA THR A 22 1.12 -27.45 -14.50
C THR A 22 -0.33 -27.80 -14.20
N SER A 23 -1.16 -27.66 -15.25
CA SER A 23 -2.55 -28.15 -15.41
C SER A 23 -3.63 -27.25 -14.80
N VAL A 24 -4.57 -26.70 -15.60
CA VAL A 24 -5.66 -27.33 -16.34
C VAL A 24 -6.20 -26.36 -17.40
N ALA A 25 -6.29 -26.81 -18.65
CA ALA A 25 -7.06 -26.16 -19.69
C ALA A 25 -8.44 -26.84 -19.76
N ALA A 26 -9.51 -26.05 -19.78
CA ALA A 26 -10.82 -26.50 -20.22
C ALA A 26 -11.55 -25.41 -20.99
N THR A 27 -11.81 -25.72 -22.25
CA THR A 27 -12.55 -25.00 -23.27
C THR A 27 -14.05 -24.93 -23.01
N THR A 28 -14.72 -23.79 -23.31
CA THR A 28 -16.03 -23.80 -23.98
C THR A 28 -16.31 -22.45 -24.65
N SER A 29 -16.78 -22.50 -25.88
CA SER A 29 -17.11 -21.40 -26.77
C SER A 29 -18.60 -20.99 -26.67
N PRO A 30 -19.03 -19.89 -27.35
CA PRO A 30 -20.19 -19.10 -26.96
C PRO A 30 -21.45 -19.35 -27.79
N GLU A 31 -22.58 -18.89 -27.31
CA GLU A 31 -23.81 -18.81 -28.10
C GLU A 31 -24.46 -17.42 -28.02
N SER A 32 -24.95 -16.99 -29.16
CA SER A 32 -25.51 -15.70 -29.52
C SER A 32 -27.02 -15.62 -29.33
N ALA A 33 -27.59 -14.47 -28.99
CA ALA A 33 -28.90 -14.03 -29.47
C ALA A 33 -29.19 -12.54 -29.23
N GLY A 34 -29.82 -11.90 -30.12
CA GLY A 34 -30.01 -10.48 -30.39
C GLY A 34 -31.22 -9.80 -29.68
N PRO A 35 -31.78 -8.67 -30.21
CA PRO A 35 -32.00 -7.48 -29.39
C PRO A 35 -33.50 -7.21 -29.05
N GLY A 36 -33.71 -6.48 -27.96
CA GLY A 36 -35.00 -5.89 -27.59
C GLY A 36 -34.83 -4.52 -26.96
N ALA A 37 -35.32 -3.49 -27.62
CA ALA A 37 -35.31 -2.12 -27.16
C ALA A 37 -36.51 -1.81 -26.25
N SER A 38 -36.25 -1.13 -25.11
CA SER A 38 -37.26 -0.22 -24.54
C SER A 38 -36.56 0.79 -23.62
N GLY A 39 -36.83 2.08 -23.85
CA GLY A 39 -36.21 3.19 -23.17
C GLY A 39 -36.70 3.35 -21.74
N SER A 40 -35.78 3.61 -20.86
CA SER A 40 -36.04 4.28 -19.60
C SER A 40 -34.89 5.24 -19.30
N ARG A 41 -35.22 6.42 -18.80
CA ARG A 41 -34.26 7.48 -18.47
C ARG A 41 -33.29 6.96 -17.41
N SER A 42 -32.10 6.61 -17.83
CA SER A 42 -31.00 6.24 -16.97
C SER A 42 -30.42 7.50 -16.33
N ALA A 43 -30.44 7.55 -15.00
CA ALA A 43 -29.54 8.41 -14.25
C ALA A 43 -28.10 8.11 -14.71
N ARG A 44 -27.33 9.13 -15.07
CA ARG A 44 -25.95 8.99 -15.51
C ARG A 44 -25.10 8.52 -14.32
N CYS A 45 -25.03 7.23 -14.10
CA CYS A 45 -23.96 6.64 -13.34
C CYS A 45 -22.68 6.77 -14.21
N GLY A 46 -21.74 7.61 -13.82
CA GLY A 46 -20.48 7.75 -14.53
C GLY A 46 -19.82 6.38 -14.66
N SER A 47 -19.35 6.04 -15.88
CA SER A 47 -18.69 4.76 -16.09
C SER A 47 -17.44 4.66 -15.20
N PRO A 48 -17.08 3.46 -14.68
CA PRO A 48 -15.92 3.27 -13.78
C PRO A 48 -14.61 3.86 -14.33
N GLY A 49 -14.46 3.96 -15.64
CA GLY A 49 -13.29 4.54 -16.30
C GLY A 49 -13.13 6.06 -16.12
N GLN A 50 -14.19 6.80 -15.77
CA GLN A 50 -14.10 8.25 -15.53
C GLN A 50 -13.61 8.59 -14.13
N ARG A 51 -13.62 7.63 -13.18
CA ARG A 51 -13.22 7.83 -11.80
C ARG A 51 -11.75 7.51 -11.51
N LEU A 52 -11.10 6.74 -12.40
CA LEU A 52 -9.68 6.39 -12.30
C LEU A 52 -8.84 7.37 -13.11
N GLN A 53 -7.86 8.00 -12.45
CA GLN A 53 -6.94 8.95 -13.06
C GLN A 53 -5.49 8.56 -12.75
N ARG A 54 -4.67 8.29 -13.77
CA ARG A 54 -3.23 8.07 -13.61
C ARG A 54 -2.49 9.41 -13.67
N LEU A 55 -1.73 9.70 -12.62
CA LEU A 55 -0.85 10.86 -12.50
C LEU A 55 0.59 10.39 -12.63
N ARG A 56 1.26 10.76 -13.72
CA ARG A 56 2.64 10.32 -13.98
C ARG A 56 3.66 11.30 -13.38
N SER A 57 4.77 10.75 -12.87
CA SER A 57 5.93 11.53 -12.40
C SER A 57 5.57 12.68 -11.47
N VAL A 58 4.74 12.40 -10.45
CA VAL A 58 4.39 13.38 -9.43
C VAL A 58 5.60 13.55 -8.51
N PRO A 59 6.11 14.79 -8.30
CA PRO A 59 7.25 15.02 -7.43
C PRO A 59 6.86 14.86 -5.96
N GLY A 60 7.82 14.39 -5.16
CA GLY A 60 7.73 14.42 -3.71
C GLY A 60 8.44 15.64 -3.12
N HIS A 61 9.02 15.48 -1.91
CA HIS A 61 9.74 16.56 -1.24
C HIS A 61 10.98 17.03 -2.02
N GLU A 62 11.76 16.07 -2.52
CA GLU A 62 12.85 16.34 -3.46
C GLU A 62 12.30 16.24 -4.89
N PRO A 63 12.46 17.27 -5.74
CA PRO A 63 11.87 17.28 -7.09
C PRO A 63 12.34 16.13 -8.00
N SER A 64 13.51 15.55 -7.73
CA SER A 64 14.05 14.40 -8.46
C SER A 64 13.41 13.06 -8.04
N ARG A 65 12.80 13.00 -6.86
CA ARG A 65 12.11 11.81 -6.36
C ARG A 65 10.65 11.86 -6.79
N VAL A 66 10.34 11.20 -7.89
CA VAL A 66 8.98 11.19 -8.47
C VAL A 66 8.34 9.81 -8.34
N ASN A 67 7.02 9.77 -8.16
CA ASN A 67 6.21 8.55 -8.22
C ASN A 67 5.06 8.72 -9.21
N ASP A 68 4.66 7.63 -9.87
CA ASP A 68 3.36 7.56 -10.52
C ASP A 68 2.30 7.23 -9.47
N LEU A 69 1.14 7.86 -9.56
CA LEU A 69 -0.01 7.56 -8.72
C LEU A 69 -1.22 7.20 -9.55
N LEU A 70 -2.09 6.37 -8.99
CA LEU A 70 -3.43 6.15 -9.49
C LEU A 70 -4.41 6.71 -8.46
N LEU A 71 -5.25 7.64 -8.89
CA LEU A 71 -6.35 8.17 -8.10
C LEU A 71 -7.65 7.48 -8.51
N LEU A 72 -8.38 6.95 -7.53
CA LEU A 72 -9.80 6.64 -7.67
C LEU A 72 -10.59 7.69 -6.87
N ARG A 73 -11.45 8.44 -7.56
CA ARG A 73 -12.39 9.37 -6.92
C ARG A 73 -13.54 8.61 -6.28
N PRO A 74 -14.13 9.11 -5.20
CA PRO A 74 -15.35 8.53 -4.61
C PRO A 74 -16.49 8.49 -5.64
N GLU A 75 -17.51 7.69 -5.37
CA GLU A 75 -18.73 7.74 -6.17
C GLU A 75 -19.42 9.08 -5.96
N ALA A 76 -19.86 9.68 -7.08
CA ALA A 76 -20.60 10.93 -7.02
C ALA A 76 -21.84 10.73 -6.13
N GLY A 77 -21.89 11.47 -5.04
CA GLY A 77 -23.11 11.64 -4.26
C GLY A 77 -24.20 12.32 -5.12
N GLN A 78 -25.41 12.44 -4.59
CA GLN A 78 -26.51 13.14 -5.30
C GLN A 78 -26.19 14.63 -5.58
N ASN A 79 -25.16 15.19 -4.92
CA ASN A 79 -24.66 16.56 -5.11
C ASN A 79 -23.25 16.56 -5.67
N PRO A 80 -23.01 17.13 -6.87
CA PRO A 80 -21.65 17.23 -7.47
C PRO A 80 -20.64 18.02 -6.61
N SER A 81 -21.11 18.87 -5.70
CA SER A 81 -20.24 19.62 -4.78
C SER A 81 -19.63 18.75 -3.67
N GLU A 82 -20.17 17.56 -3.39
CA GLU A 82 -19.66 16.65 -2.37
C GLU A 82 -18.49 15.81 -2.88
N GLU A 83 -18.39 15.62 -4.20
CA GLU A 83 -17.35 14.79 -4.82
C GLU A 83 -15.94 15.36 -4.63
N ASN A 84 -15.80 16.69 -4.67
CA ASN A 84 -14.53 17.39 -4.46
C ASN A 84 -14.25 17.74 -2.99
N SER A 85 -15.23 17.56 -2.09
CA SER A 85 -15.14 17.94 -0.68
C SER A 85 -14.83 16.79 0.27
N SER A 86 -14.66 15.56 -0.25
CA SER A 86 -14.26 14.44 0.60
C SER A 86 -12.86 14.65 1.13
N ASN A 87 -12.76 14.96 2.42
CA ASN A 87 -11.50 15.15 3.13
C ASN A 87 -10.88 13.84 3.63
N ARG A 88 -11.42 12.70 3.21
CA ARG A 88 -10.96 11.37 3.62
C ARG A 88 -10.18 10.72 2.49
N HIS A 89 -8.93 10.37 2.76
CA HIS A 89 -7.99 9.85 1.79
C HIS A 89 -7.39 8.52 2.25
N VAL A 90 -7.34 7.55 1.35
CA VAL A 90 -6.67 6.26 1.55
C VAL A 90 -5.44 6.21 0.65
N VAL A 91 -4.28 5.92 1.21
CA VAL A 91 -3.01 5.80 0.47
C VAL A 91 -2.55 4.36 0.54
N PHE A 92 -2.41 3.71 -0.61
CA PHE A 92 -2.01 2.32 -0.72
C PHE A 92 -0.61 2.18 -1.34
N PHE A 93 0.22 1.38 -0.68
CA PHE A 93 1.55 0.97 -1.13
C PHE A 93 1.51 -0.51 -1.51
N HIS A 94 1.70 -0.80 -2.80
CA HIS A 94 1.53 -2.13 -3.36
C HIS A 94 2.70 -3.08 -3.07
N GLY A 95 2.47 -4.38 -3.22
CA GLY A 95 3.48 -5.44 -3.11
C GLY A 95 4.20 -5.73 -4.41
N ASP A 96 4.98 -6.81 -4.40
CA ASP A 96 5.62 -7.36 -5.59
C ASP A 96 4.56 -7.84 -6.61
N ILE A 97 4.96 -7.94 -7.87
CA ILE A 97 4.13 -8.36 -9.03
C ILE A 97 3.11 -7.28 -9.45
N GLN A 98 2.51 -6.57 -8.52
CA GLN A 98 1.48 -5.56 -8.80
C GLN A 98 2.04 -4.38 -9.60
N ASN A 99 1.35 -4.03 -10.68
CA ASN A 99 1.66 -2.88 -11.51
C ASN A 99 0.37 -2.38 -12.19
N PHE A 100 0.44 -1.36 -13.03
CA PHE A 100 -0.66 -0.99 -13.90
C PHE A 100 -1.06 -2.15 -14.79
N GLN A 101 -2.37 -2.30 -15.02
CA GLN A 101 -2.93 -3.41 -15.81
C GLN A 101 -2.27 -3.54 -17.18
N GLU A 102 -2.03 -2.39 -17.84
CA GLU A 102 -1.34 -2.34 -19.13
C GLU A 102 0.06 -2.98 -19.05
N GLU A 103 0.84 -2.62 -18.04
CA GLU A 103 2.21 -3.13 -17.85
C GLU A 103 2.22 -4.62 -17.47
N MET A 104 1.27 -5.06 -16.63
CA MET A 104 1.15 -6.47 -16.25
C MET A 104 0.73 -7.35 -17.43
N SER A 105 -0.13 -6.87 -18.30
CA SER A 105 -0.59 -7.63 -19.47
C SER A 105 0.51 -7.90 -20.50
N GLN A 106 1.57 -7.11 -20.50
CA GLN A 106 2.73 -7.29 -21.38
C GLN A 106 3.76 -8.30 -20.84
N GLN A 107 3.62 -8.72 -19.57
CA GLN A 107 4.54 -9.65 -18.92
C GLN A 107 3.88 -11.04 -18.82
N PRO A 108 4.55 -12.13 -19.31
CA PRO A 108 3.98 -13.48 -19.25
C PRO A 108 3.54 -13.87 -17.82
N ASP A 109 4.35 -13.54 -16.84
CA ASP A 109 4.04 -13.84 -15.44
C ASP A 109 3.03 -12.88 -14.82
N GLY A 110 2.81 -11.70 -15.42
CA GLY A 110 1.87 -10.69 -14.94
C GLY A 110 0.42 -11.00 -15.33
N CYS A 111 0.21 -11.64 -16.49
CA CYS A 111 -1.13 -11.89 -17.03
C CYS A 111 -2.04 -12.67 -16.07
N GLN A 112 -1.52 -13.62 -15.34
CA GLN A 112 -2.29 -14.44 -14.38
C GLN A 112 -2.71 -13.64 -13.12
N TRP A 113 -2.09 -12.48 -12.85
CA TRP A 113 -2.33 -11.64 -11.68
C TRP A 113 -3.06 -10.33 -12.00
N LEU A 114 -3.66 -10.19 -13.18
CA LEU A 114 -4.35 -8.97 -13.62
C LEU A 114 -5.47 -8.53 -12.68
N SER A 115 -6.11 -9.47 -11.97
CA SER A 115 -7.12 -9.19 -10.94
C SER A 115 -6.55 -8.41 -9.74
N TRP A 116 -5.23 -8.31 -9.62
CA TRP A 116 -4.49 -7.60 -8.57
C TRP A 116 -3.70 -6.42 -9.12
N SER A 117 -4.01 -5.95 -10.33
CA SER A 117 -3.46 -4.71 -10.88
C SER A 117 -3.80 -3.53 -9.99
N LEU A 118 -3.03 -2.44 -10.11
CA LEU A 118 -3.22 -1.24 -9.30
C LEU A 118 -4.64 -0.67 -9.48
N GLU A 119 -5.21 -0.79 -10.68
CA GLU A 119 -6.59 -0.39 -10.98
C GLU A 119 -7.62 -1.25 -10.22
N GLN A 120 -7.46 -2.57 -10.21
CA GLN A 120 -8.37 -3.48 -9.51
C GLN A 120 -8.28 -3.30 -8.00
N VAL A 121 -7.07 -3.11 -7.48
CA VAL A 121 -6.85 -2.80 -6.06
C VAL A 121 -7.48 -1.47 -5.69
N ALA A 122 -7.33 -0.42 -6.50
CA ALA A 122 -7.98 0.87 -6.25
C ALA A 122 -9.51 0.72 -6.14
N LEU A 123 -10.13 -0.06 -7.05
CA LEU A 123 -11.57 -0.34 -7.02
C LEU A 123 -11.97 -1.14 -5.76
N THR A 124 -11.16 -2.08 -5.33
CA THR A 124 -11.40 -2.87 -4.09
C THR A 124 -11.35 -1.97 -2.87
N LEU A 125 -10.34 -1.11 -2.77
CA LEU A 125 -10.21 -0.14 -1.68
C LEU A 125 -11.34 0.90 -1.71
N GLY A 126 -11.79 1.34 -2.90
CA GLY A 126 -12.92 2.25 -3.03
C GLY A 126 -14.24 1.65 -2.50
N ARG A 127 -14.44 0.34 -2.65
CA ARG A 127 -15.57 -0.38 -2.02
C ARG A 127 -15.41 -0.51 -0.51
N ARG A 128 -14.19 -0.73 -0.03
CA ARG A 128 -13.88 -0.87 1.40
C ARG A 128 -13.98 0.45 2.15
N PHE A 129 -13.63 1.55 1.51
CA PHE A 129 -13.62 2.90 2.07
C PHE A 129 -14.53 3.83 1.24
N PRO A 130 -15.86 3.64 1.28
CA PRO A 130 -16.76 4.45 0.49
C PRO A 130 -16.67 5.93 0.87
N GLY A 131 -16.83 6.81 -0.11
CA GLY A 131 -16.71 8.26 0.08
C GLY A 131 -15.27 8.78 0.22
N SER A 132 -14.24 7.92 0.09
CA SER A 132 -12.84 8.34 0.19
C SER A 132 -12.18 8.45 -1.18
N HIS A 133 -11.21 9.37 -1.31
CA HIS A 133 -10.25 9.34 -2.41
C HIS A 133 -9.22 8.24 -2.14
N VAL A 134 -9.00 7.34 -3.11
CA VAL A 134 -8.00 6.28 -3.01
C VAL A 134 -6.81 6.61 -3.89
N TRP A 135 -5.64 6.69 -3.30
CA TRP A 135 -4.36 6.94 -3.94
C TRP A 135 -3.52 5.67 -3.91
N VAL A 136 -3.27 5.07 -5.06
CA VAL A 136 -2.30 3.98 -5.15
C VAL A 136 -0.97 4.55 -5.57
N VAL A 137 0.03 4.44 -4.70
CA VAL A 137 1.39 4.91 -4.96
C VAL A 137 2.19 3.79 -5.61
N ARG A 138 2.50 3.95 -6.90
CA ARG A 138 3.40 3.02 -7.58
C ARG A 138 4.83 3.24 -7.09
N ALA A 139 5.53 2.16 -6.78
CA ALA A 139 6.94 2.23 -6.42
C ALA A 139 7.78 2.89 -7.52
N ALA A 140 8.77 3.67 -7.12
CA ALA A 140 9.62 4.41 -8.05
C ALA A 140 10.40 3.49 -9.00
N HIS A 141 10.66 2.25 -8.60
CA HIS A 141 11.36 1.27 -9.41
C HIS A 141 10.78 -0.14 -9.20
N MET A 142 10.74 -0.91 -10.28
CA MET A 142 10.37 -2.33 -10.30
C MET A 142 11.51 -3.14 -10.92
N TYR A 143 12.29 -3.87 -10.12
CA TYR A 143 13.35 -4.71 -10.62
C TYR A 143 12.78 -5.97 -11.29
N LEU A 144 13.24 -6.31 -12.48
CA LEU A 144 12.72 -7.41 -13.31
C LEU A 144 11.20 -7.37 -13.51
N HIS A 145 10.59 -6.18 -13.52
CA HIS A 145 9.14 -5.97 -13.62
C HIS A 145 8.30 -6.66 -12.52
N LYS A 146 8.94 -7.20 -11.50
CA LYS A 146 8.31 -7.97 -10.41
C LYS A 146 8.58 -7.39 -9.03
N PHE A 147 9.85 -7.03 -8.75
CA PHE A 147 10.29 -6.67 -7.41
C PHE A 147 10.16 -5.18 -7.17
N THR A 148 9.27 -4.83 -6.31
CA THR A 148 8.93 -3.46 -5.92
C THR A 148 10.05 -2.84 -5.09
N CYS A 149 10.50 -1.62 -5.46
CA CYS A 149 11.54 -0.88 -4.75
C CYS A 149 11.07 0.55 -4.44
N TYR A 150 10.78 0.82 -3.17
CA TYR A 150 10.29 2.12 -2.69
C TYR A 150 11.43 3.10 -2.36
N ARG A 151 12.42 3.26 -3.26
CA ARG A 151 13.64 4.06 -3.03
C ARG A 151 13.41 5.53 -2.69
N ASN A 152 12.24 6.07 -3.04
CA ASN A 152 11.86 7.43 -2.70
C ASN A 152 11.43 7.56 -1.23
N PHE A 153 11.02 6.47 -0.59
CA PHE A 153 10.54 6.42 0.79
C PHE A 153 11.55 5.77 1.74
N VAL A 154 12.22 4.71 1.31
CA VAL A 154 13.11 3.91 2.15
C VAL A 154 14.33 3.49 1.36
N ARG A 155 15.51 3.51 1.99
CA ARG A 155 16.71 2.91 1.41
C ARG A 155 16.52 1.42 1.25
N SER A 156 16.92 0.88 0.13
CA SER A 156 16.79 -0.55 -0.13
C SER A 156 17.86 -1.05 -1.09
N ASN A 157 18.15 -2.35 -1.01
CA ASN A 157 18.96 -3.02 -2.02
C ASN A 157 18.17 -3.14 -3.35
N THR A 158 18.79 -3.78 -4.35
CA THR A 158 18.21 -3.96 -5.70
C THR A 158 16.88 -4.74 -5.67
N PHE A 159 16.71 -5.65 -4.72
CA PHE A 159 15.49 -6.46 -4.57
C PHE A 159 14.42 -5.81 -3.69
N GLY A 160 14.66 -4.59 -3.20
CA GLY A 160 13.73 -3.86 -2.34
C GLY A 160 13.73 -4.28 -0.88
N ALA A 161 14.72 -5.04 -0.40
CA ALA A 161 14.91 -5.26 1.03
C ALA A 161 15.32 -3.94 1.69
N PRO A 162 14.60 -3.48 2.73
CA PRO A 162 14.76 -2.14 3.29
C PRO A 162 15.96 -2.02 4.21
N GLU A 163 16.42 -0.77 4.34
CA GLU A 163 17.30 -0.30 5.41
C GLU A 163 16.61 0.91 6.05
N HIS A 164 15.93 0.68 7.16
CA HIS A 164 15.18 1.71 7.86
C HIS A 164 16.08 2.66 8.64
N SER A 165 15.72 3.95 8.65
CA SER A 165 16.45 4.98 9.41
C SER A 165 15.52 6.14 9.81
N PRO A 166 15.84 6.89 10.88
CA PRO A 166 15.02 8.02 11.32
C PRO A 166 15.05 9.23 10.35
N ASP A 167 15.98 9.26 9.39
CA ASP A 167 16.32 10.45 8.61
C ASP A 167 16.05 10.32 7.11
N ASN A 168 15.28 9.30 6.67
CA ASN A 168 15.11 9.06 5.23
C ASN A 168 14.13 10.03 4.55
N GLY A 169 13.25 10.68 5.32
CA GLY A 169 12.33 11.69 4.82
C GLY A 169 11.06 11.15 4.16
N ALA A 170 10.61 9.94 4.50
CA ALA A 170 9.39 9.32 3.96
C ALA A 170 8.14 10.15 4.27
N ILE A 171 8.03 10.70 5.49
CA ILE A 171 6.90 11.54 5.90
C ILE A 171 6.83 12.81 5.06
N LEU A 172 7.96 13.50 4.86
CA LEU A 172 8.05 14.71 4.03
C LEU A 172 7.75 14.39 2.57
N HIS A 173 8.27 13.25 2.08
CA HIS A 173 8.03 12.80 0.71
C HIS A 173 6.55 12.51 0.48
N LEU A 174 5.88 11.78 1.38
CA LEU A 174 4.46 11.47 1.28
C LEU A 174 3.59 12.72 1.29
N ARG A 175 3.85 13.67 2.22
CA ARG A 175 3.12 14.94 2.30
C ARG A 175 3.22 15.73 0.99
N ALA A 176 4.44 15.91 0.47
CA ALA A 176 4.66 16.66 -0.77
C ALA A 176 4.07 15.96 -1.99
N LEU A 177 4.21 14.62 -2.06
CA LEU A 177 3.65 13.80 -3.12
C LEU A 177 2.13 13.94 -3.20
N LEU A 178 1.42 13.84 -2.06
CA LEU A 178 -0.03 14.01 -1.99
C LEU A 178 -0.44 15.44 -2.34
N SER A 179 0.28 16.46 -1.84
CA SER A 179 0.01 17.86 -2.15
C SER A 179 0.06 18.11 -3.66
N HIS A 180 1.15 17.73 -4.33
CA HIS A 180 1.28 17.88 -5.78
C HIS A 180 0.29 17.01 -6.57
N ALA A 181 -0.07 15.82 -6.04
CA ALA A 181 -1.05 14.95 -6.67
C ALA A 181 -2.45 15.57 -6.63
N MET A 182 -2.85 16.16 -5.51
CA MET A 182 -4.14 16.85 -5.37
C MET A 182 -4.23 18.05 -6.33
N GLU A 183 -3.18 18.85 -6.46
CA GLU A 183 -3.12 19.96 -7.43
C GLU A 183 -3.30 19.48 -8.86
N ARG A 184 -2.55 18.42 -9.27
CA ARG A 184 -2.65 17.86 -10.62
C ARG A 184 -3.99 17.19 -10.91
N ALA A 185 -4.71 16.80 -9.86
CA ALA A 185 -6.03 16.20 -9.95
C ALA A 185 -7.17 17.22 -9.80
N ASP A 186 -6.86 18.53 -9.73
CA ASP A 186 -7.85 19.59 -9.47
C ASP A 186 -8.71 19.31 -8.24
N LEU A 187 -8.09 18.78 -7.17
CA LEU A 187 -8.71 18.57 -5.86
C LEU A 187 -8.33 19.70 -4.90
N GLN A 188 -9.21 19.94 -3.93
CA GLN A 188 -8.85 20.81 -2.80
C GLN A 188 -7.59 20.28 -2.11
N ASN A 189 -6.60 21.15 -1.87
CA ASN A 189 -5.31 20.76 -1.31
C ASN A 189 -5.10 21.41 0.07
N PRO A 190 -5.51 20.74 1.16
CA PRO A 190 -5.33 21.23 2.52
C PRO A 190 -3.88 21.12 3.04
N LEU A 191 -3.00 20.46 2.28
CA LEU A 191 -1.59 20.27 2.65
C LEU A 191 -0.70 21.46 2.24
N GLN A 192 -1.22 22.38 1.41
CA GLN A 192 -0.53 23.62 1.09
C GLN A 192 -0.59 24.59 2.27
N PRO A 193 0.49 25.33 2.55
CA PRO A 193 0.45 26.45 3.48
C PRO A 193 -0.53 27.51 2.95
N GLN A 194 -1.69 27.62 3.57
CA GLN A 194 -2.62 28.72 3.27
C GLN A 194 -2.17 29.94 4.07
N GLY A 195 -1.95 31.08 3.38
CA GLY A 195 -1.42 32.29 4.00
C GLY A 195 -2.24 32.74 5.22
N GLY A 196 -1.69 32.53 6.41
CA GLY A 196 -2.21 33.02 7.68
C GLY A 196 -2.95 32.02 8.57
N ALA A 197 -3.25 30.80 8.12
CA ALA A 197 -3.79 29.74 8.98
C ALA A 197 -2.76 28.61 9.12
N ASP A 198 -2.14 28.50 10.28
CA ASP A 198 -1.09 27.50 10.58
C ASP A 198 -1.67 26.10 10.86
N GLY A 199 -2.51 25.57 10.00
CA GLY A 199 -3.03 24.24 10.27
C GLY A 199 -3.70 23.52 9.09
N ILE A 200 -3.48 22.21 9.00
CA ILE A 200 -4.29 21.32 8.15
C ILE A 200 -5.67 21.21 8.80
N PRO A 201 -6.78 21.32 8.03
CA PRO A 201 -8.13 21.20 8.57
C PRO A 201 -8.33 19.89 9.36
N SER A 202 -9.03 19.97 10.48
CA SER A 202 -9.24 18.82 11.38
C SER A 202 -10.03 17.67 10.75
N GLU A 203 -10.85 17.99 9.77
CA GLU A 203 -11.64 17.01 8.99
C GLU A 203 -10.82 16.28 7.95
N PHE A 204 -9.61 16.76 7.59
CA PHE A 204 -8.72 16.06 6.68
C PHE A 204 -8.11 14.84 7.35
N SER A 205 -8.34 13.65 6.79
CA SER A 205 -7.87 12.39 7.36
C SER A 205 -7.22 11.48 6.32
N LEU A 206 -6.20 10.76 6.78
CA LEU A 206 -5.41 9.83 6.00
C LEU A 206 -5.48 8.42 6.61
N ILE A 207 -5.75 7.44 5.77
CA ILE A 207 -5.60 6.02 6.06
C ILE A 207 -4.44 5.51 5.23
N LEU A 208 -3.43 4.93 5.86
CA LEU A 208 -2.29 4.34 5.18
C LEU A 208 -2.44 2.82 5.12
N VAL A 209 -2.24 2.24 3.95
CA VAL A 209 -2.35 0.79 3.73
C VAL A 209 -1.11 0.31 3.00
N GLY A 210 -0.35 -0.59 3.61
CA GLY A 210 0.76 -1.29 2.97
C GLY A 210 0.41 -2.76 2.76
N PHE A 211 0.67 -3.27 1.57
CA PHE A 211 0.50 -4.68 1.26
C PHE A 211 1.86 -5.30 0.91
N SER A 212 2.14 -6.49 1.51
CA SER A 212 3.36 -7.22 1.21
C SER A 212 4.60 -6.32 1.37
N LYS A 213 5.41 -6.15 0.33
CA LYS A 213 6.56 -5.23 0.33
C LYS A 213 6.18 -3.75 0.50
N GLY A 214 4.95 -3.34 0.20
CA GLY A 214 4.48 -1.98 0.50
C GLY A 214 4.54 -1.61 1.98
N CYS A 215 4.52 -2.61 2.88
CA CYS A 215 4.68 -2.42 4.33
C CYS A 215 6.03 -1.79 4.72
N VAL A 216 7.08 -1.89 3.89
CA VAL A 216 8.38 -1.26 4.18
C VAL A 216 8.28 0.27 4.26
N VAL A 217 7.30 0.86 3.54
CA VAL A 217 7.06 2.31 3.61
C VAL A 217 6.43 2.68 4.95
N LEU A 218 5.47 1.88 5.42
CA LEU A 218 4.85 2.08 6.73
C LEU A 218 5.89 1.95 7.85
N ASN A 219 6.72 0.92 7.80
CA ASN A 219 7.81 0.72 8.75
C ASN A 219 8.76 1.93 8.75
N GLN A 220 9.14 2.44 7.57
CA GLN A 220 9.99 3.63 7.47
C GLN A 220 9.34 4.85 8.11
N ILE A 221 8.03 5.07 7.89
CA ILE A 221 7.29 6.15 8.55
C ILE A 221 7.36 6.01 10.07
N LEU A 222 7.24 4.79 10.60
CA LEU A 222 7.35 4.56 12.06
C LEU A 222 8.73 4.93 12.59
N TYR A 223 9.82 4.59 11.90
CA TYR A 223 11.19 4.96 12.30
C TYR A 223 11.41 6.47 12.33
N GLU A 224 10.63 7.24 11.57
CA GLU A 224 10.71 8.71 11.56
C GLU A 224 9.84 9.39 12.66
N LEU A 225 8.90 8.65 13.31
CA LEU A 225 8.00 9.23 14.32
C LEU A 225 8.74 9.89 15.49
N PRO A 226 9.81 9.28 16.09
CA PRO A 226 10.48 9.89 17.24
C PRO A 226 11.02 11.29 16.97
N GLY A 227 11.50 11.55 15.75
CA GLY A 227 12.02 12.85 15.33
C GLY A 227 10.98 13.84 14.86
N ALA A 228 9.78 13.36 14.49
CA ALA A 228 8.78 14.15 13.79
C ALA A 228 7.84 14.96 14.70
N ARG A 229 7.76 14.66 16.01
CA ARG A 229 6.84 15.33 16.95
C ARG A 229 7.18 16.78 17.23
N LEU A 230 8.44 17.17 17.10
CA LEU A 230 8.95 18.53 17.39
C LEU A 230 9.22 19.36 16.13
N ASP A 231 8.71 18.93 14.97
CA ASP A 231 9.10 19.37 13.66
C ASP A 231 7.85 19.81 12.86
N PRO A 232 7.98 20.56 11.74
CA PRO A 232 6.91 20.89 10.79
C PRO A 232 6.11 19.69 10.24
N ARG A 233 6.59 18.45 10.45
CA ARG A 233 5.89 17.21 10.11
C ARG A 233 4.72 16.87 11.02
N ALA A 234 4.76 17.34 12.28
CA ALA A 234 3.78 16.98 13.31
C ALA A 234 2.31 17.25 12.91
N PRO A 235 1.95 18.37 12.26
CA PRO A 235 0.57 18.58 11.80
C PRO A 235 0.10 17.54 10.79
N PHE A 236 0.97 17.11 9.86
CA PHE A 236 0.63 16.09 8.88
C PHE A 236 0.44 14.70 9.52
N LEU A 237 1.27 14.35 10.49
CA LEU A 237 1.14 13.07 11.20
C LEU A 237 -0.18 12.95 11.97
N LYS A 238 -0.72 14.07 12.49
CA LYS A 238 -2.03 14.09 13.16
C LYS A 238 -3.21 13.80 12.23
N CYS A 239 -3.01 13.92 10.92
CA CYS A 239 -4.03 13.57 9.93
C CYS A 239 -4.11 12.07 9.69
N ILE A 240 -3.11 11.28 10.08
CA ILE A 240 -3.10 9.83 9.91
C ILE A 240 -3.93 9.22 11.05
N THR A 241 -5.08 8.67 10.69
CA THR A 241 -6.02 8.05 11.65
C THR A 241 -5.79 6.56 11.82
N ASP A 242 -5.48 5.88 10.71
CA ASP A 242 -5.37 4.42 10.67
C ASP A 242 -4.17 4.00 9.81
N ILE A 243 -3.49 2.93 10.23
CA ILE A 243 -2.42 2.31 9.46
C ILE A 243 -2.67 0.80 9.39
N PHE A 244 -2.72 0.27 8.16
CA PHE A 244 -2.98 -1.14 7.86
C PHE A 244 -1.73 -1.81 7.30
N TRP A 245 -1.20 -2.81 7.99
CA TRP A 245 -0.24 -3.76 7.47
C TRP A 245 -0.99 -4.99 6.95
N LEU A 246 -0.92 -5.23 5.65
CA LEU A 246 -1.54 -6.37 5.00
C LEU A 246 -0.44 -7.34 4.55
N ASP A 247 -0.28 -8.41 5.30
CA ASP A 247 0.64 -9.53 5.02
C ASP A 247 2.05 -9.07 4.66
N GLY A 248 2.66 -8.28 5.54
CA GLY A 248 3.95 -7.62 5.33
C GLY A 248 5.07 -8.63 5.10
N GLY A 249 5.81 -8.46 4.00
CA GLY A 249 6.89 -9.34 3.59
C GLY A 249 7.89 -8.66 2.66
N HIS A 250 9.17 -9.08 2.74
CA HIS A 250 10.23 -8.68 1.81
C HIS A 250 11.38 -9.70 1.82
N PRO A 251 12.31 -9.68 0.82
CA PRO A 251 13.36 -10.69 0.68
C PRO A 251 14.54 -10.53 1.67
N GLY A 252 14.52 -9.55 2.57
CA GLY A 252 15.54 -9.37 3.60
C GLY A 252 15.50 -10.46 4.67
N GLY A 253 16.58 -10.58 5.44
CA GLY A 253 16.71 -11.58 6.52
C GLY A 253 16.16 -11.14 7.88
N GLY A 254 15.54 -9.97 7.98
CA GLY A 254 14.98 -9.36 9.20
C GLY A 254 14.33 -8.01 8.87
N ASP A 255 13.82 -7.33 9.89
CA ASP A 255 13.17 -6.02 9.80
C ASP A 255 11.89 -6.01 8.94
N THR A 256 11.19 -7.17 8.86
CA THR A 256 9.90 -7.27 8.17
C THR A 256 8.80 -6.60 8.98
N TRP A 257 8.84 -6.75 10.30
CA TRP A 257 8.00 -6.04 11.25
C TRP A 257 8.87 -5.24 12.23
N VAL A 258 8.42 -4.04 12.57
CA VAL A 258 9.15 -3.19 13.52
C VAL A 258 9.16 -3.85 14.89
N THR A 259 10.35 -4.06 15.45
CA THR A 259 10.54 -4.65 16.80
C THR A 259 11.24 -3.70 17.78
N ASP A 260 11.64 -2.51 17.30
CA ASP A 260 12.22 -1.46 18.14
C ASP A 260 11.16 -0.91 19.09
N LYS A 261 11.38 -1.15 20.41
CA LYS A 261 10.43 -0.74 21.45
C LYS A 261 10.23 0.76 21.56
N GLN A 262 11.25 1.57 21.24
CA GLN A 262 11.12 3.02 21.30
C GLN A 262 10.24 3.51 20.16
N VAL A 263 10.43 2.99 18.96
CA VAL A 263 9.60 3.29 17.78
C VAL A 263 8.14 2.87 18.03
N LEU A 264 7.92 1.67 18.59
CA LEU A 264 6.57 1.19 18.90
C LEU A 264 5.89 1.99 20.01
N LYS A 265 6.65 2.50 20.98
CA LYS A 265 6.14 3.42 22.01
C LYS A 265 5.66 4.73 21.40
N GLU A 266 6.37 5.26 20.42
CA GLU A 266 5.93 6.47 19.69
C GLU A 266 4.64 6.20 18.91
N LEU A 267 4.54 5.04 18.24
CA LEU A 267 3.32 4.64 17.55
C LEU A 267 2.13 4.50 18.53
N ALA A 268 2.30 3.77 19.64
CA ALA A 268 1.25 3.59 20.63
C ALA A 268 0.74 4.92 21.22
N SER A 269 1.64 5.90 21.35
CA SER A 269 1.32 7.24 21.87
C SER A 269 0.82 8.22 20.80
N SER A 270 0.76 7.81 19.52
CA SER A 270 0.40 8.72 18.42
C SER A 270 -1.11 8.97 18.32
N GLY A 271 -1.93 8.07 18.86
CA GLY A 271 -3.38 8.06 18.70
C GLY A 271 -3.86 7.41 17.40
N MET A 272 -2.95 6.90 16.56
CA MET A 272 -3.29 6.16 15.34
C MET A 272 -3.84 4.77 15.67
N SER A 273 -4.86 4.33 14.93
CA SER A 273 -5.33 2.93 14.99
C SER A 273 -4.42 2.05 14.15
N VAL A 274 -3.94 0.97 14.74
CA VAL A 274 -3.02 0.01 14.12
C VAL A 274 -3.78 -1.25 13.72
N HIS A 275 -3.66 -1.67 12.46
CA HIS A 275 -4.33 -2.84 11.93
C HIS A 275 -3.29 -3.79 11.31
N ALA A 276 -3.12 -4.98 11.91
CA ALA A 276 -2.16 -5.99 11.48
C ALA A 276 -2.90 -7.23 10.96
N HIS A 277 -2.99 -7.37 9.65
CA HIS A 277 -3.63 -8.47 8.97
C HIS A 277 -2.57 -9.36 8.32
N VAL A 278 -2.54 -10.63 8.66
CA VAL A 278 -1.54 -11.59 8.16
C VAL A 278 -2.20 -12.87 7.67
N THR A 279 -1.47 -13.61 6.85
CA THR A 279 -1.84 -14.96 6.40
C THR A 279 -0.75 -15.98 6.78
N PRO A 280 -1.05 -17.28 6.77
CA PRO A 280 -0.03 -18.32 6.96
C PRO A 280 1.09 -18.27 5.91
N TYR A 281 0.85 -17.69 4.73
CA TYR A 281 1.86 -17.55 3.67
C TYR A 281 3.09 -16.77 4.13
N GLU A 282 2.91 -15.66 4.88
CA GLU A 282 4.02 -14.85 5.40
C GLU A 282 4.47 -15.30 6.79
N VAL A 283 3.54 -15.52 7.73
CA VAL A 283 3.93 -15.70 9.14
C VAL A 283 4.22 -17.16 9.54
N CYS A 284 3.84 -18.13 8.71
CA CYS A 284 4.09 -19.57 8.95
C CYS A 284 5.14 -20.18 8.00
N ASP A 285 5.81 -19.38 7.16
CA ASP A 285 6.84 -19.85 6.25
C ASP A 285 8.07 -20.35 7.04
N PRO A 286 8.41 -21.65 7.00
CA PRO A 286 9.55 -22.18 7.74
C PRO A 286 10.90 -21.67 7.24
N MET A 287 10.97 -21.25 5.96
CA MET A 287 12.18 -20.67 5.37
C MET A 287 12.42 -19.22 5.81
N ARG A 288 11.35 -18.54 6.28
CA ARG A 288 11.37 -17.16 6.76
C ARG A 288 10.76 -17.05 8.17
N ALA A 289 11.09 -17.99 9.04
CA ALA A 289 10.53 -18.07 10.40
C ALA A 289 10.72 -16.79 11.25
N TRP A 290 11.64 -15.89 10.84
CA TRP A 290 11.78 -14.57 11.50
C TRP A 290 10.53 -13.69 11.28
N VAL A 291 9.85 -13.76 10.14
CA VAL A 291 8.65 -12.95 9.85
C VAL A 291 7.59 -13.17 10.93
N GLY A 292 7.26 -14.44 11.21
CA GLY A 292 6.29 -14.78 12.26
C GLY A 292 6.77 -14.40 13.67
N ARG A 293 8.09 -14.47 13.96
CA ARG A 293 8.62 -14.02 15.26
C ARG A 293 8.54 -12.51 15.41
N GLU A 294 8.93 -11.76 14.40
CA GLU A 294 8.86 -10.30 14.41
C GLU A 294 7.41 -9.81 14.50
N HIS A 295 6.49 -10.41 13.73
CA HIS A 295 5.06 -10.12 13.84
C HIS A 295 4.54 -10.32 15.27
N ARG A 296 4.84 -11.45 15.91
CA ARG A 296 4.45 -11.68 17.32
C ARG A 296 5.03 -10.63 18.25
N SER A 297 6.31 -10.27 18.08
CA SER A 297 6.96 -9.23 18.87
C SER A 297 6.29 -7.87 18.70
N PHE A 298 5.97 -7.48 17.44
CA PHE A 298 5.24 -6.26 17.11
C PHE A 298 3.89 -6.20 17.81
N ILE A 299 3.09 -7.25 17.68
CA ILE A 299 1.76 -7.36 18.31
C ILE A 299 1.86 -7.29 19.84
N THR A 300 2.70 -8.15 20.47
CA THR A 300 2.82 -8.21 21.93
C THR A 300 3.29 -6.88 22.51
N THR A 301 4.27 -6.24 21.86
CA THR A 301 4.77 -4.94 22.33
C THR A 301 3.71 -3.85 22.26
N LEU A 302 2.91 -3.80 21.18
CA LEU A 302 1.83 -2.81 21.06
C LEU A 302 0.68 -3.06 22.04
N GLU A 303 0.36 -4.33 22.33
CA GLU A 303 -0.62 -4.70 23.37
C GLU A 303 -0.15 -4.26 24.75
N GLU A 304 1.12 -4.53 25.11
CA GLU A 304 1.74 -4.09 26.36
C GLU A 304 1.75 -2.57 26.52
N LEU A 305 1.90 -1.84 25.42
CA LEU A 305 1.89 -0.38 25.38
C LEU A 305 0.48 0.23 25.35
N GLY A 306 -0.57 -0.59 25.26
CA GLY A 306 -1.96 -0.12 25.22
C GLY A 306 -2.35 0.59 23.92
N ALA A 307 -1.72 0.25 22.80
CA ALA A 307 -2.05 0.81 21.48
C ALA A 307 -3.47 0.41 21.06
N CYS A 308 -4.12 1.27 20.26
CA CYS A 308 -5.37 0.90 19.57
C CYS A 308 -5.03 -0.10 18.46
N LEU A 309 -5.08 -1.38 18.76
CA LEU A 309 -4.62 -2.46 17.89
C LEU A 309 -5.75 -3.40 17.48
N ASN A 310 -5.90 -3.59 16.16
CA ASN A 310 -6.71 -4.63 15.55
C ASN A 310 -5.79 -5.63 14.84
N LYS A 311 -5.90 -6.92 15.16
CA LYS A 311 -5.08 -7.98 14.58
C LYS A 311 -5.95 -9.12 14.06
N LYS A 312 -5.58 -9.67 12.90
CA LYS A 312 -6.30 -10.83 12.32
C LYS A 312 -5.34 -11.72 11.54
N LEU A 313 -5.40 -13.03 11.81
CA LEU A 313 -4.87 -14.08 10.95
C LEU A 313 -5.99 -14.51 10.00
N HIS A 314 -5.79 -14.31 8.70
CA HIS A 314 -6.73 -14.70 7.66
C HIS A 314 -6.38 -16.07 7.11
N PHE A 315 -7.38 -16.84 6.70
CA PHE A 315 -7.22 -18.14 6.04
C PHE A 315 -6.41 -19.15 6.87
N GLU A 316 -6.62 -19.14 8.19
CA GLU A 316 -5.89 -20.00 9.13
C GLU A 316 -6.07 -21.49 8.82
N ASP A 317 -7.27 -21.87 8.35
CA ASP A 317 -7.63 -23.24 8.01
C ASP A 317 -7.26 -23.64 6.56
N GLU A 318 -6.69 -22.71 5.77
CA GLU A 318 -6.29 -22.94 4.39
C GLU A 318 -4.77 -23.15 4.29
N PRO A 319 -4.28 -23.97 3.34
CA PRO A 319 -2.85 -24.09 3.10
C PRO A 319 -2.22 -22.73 2.72
N PRO A 320 -1.00 -22.41 3.18
CA PRO A 320 -0.29 -21.22 2.78
C PRO A 320 -0.19 -21.12 1.26
N SER A 321 -0.67 -20.04 0.68
CA SER A 321 -0.64 -19.84 -0.78
C SER A 321 -0.47 -18.36 -1.12
N ILE A 322 0.09 -18.10 -2.31
CA ILE A 322 0.22 -16.72 -2.83
C ILE A 322 -1.16 -16.14 -3.17
N GLU A 323 -2.14 -16.95 -3.51
CA GLU A 323 -3.53 -16.54 -3.72
C GLU A 323 -4.11 -15.96 -2.44
N ASN A 324 -3.93 -16.63 -1.30
CA ASN A 324 -4.37 -16.15 0.00
C ASN A 324 -3.62 -14.88 0.43
N HIS A 325 -2.33 -14.79 0.10
CA HIS A 325 -1.54 -13.57 0.27
C HIS A 325 -2.21 -12.37 -0.41
N PHE A 326 -2.64 -12.50 -1.67
CA PHE A 326 -3.35 -11.43 -2.37
C PHE A 326 -4.78 -11.22 -1.87
N ARG A 327 -5.51 -12.29 -1.54
CA ARG A 327 -6.91 -12.22 -1.06
C ARG A 327 -7.05 -11.37 0.20
N VAL A 328 -6.01 -11.23 1.02
CA VAL A 328 -6.05 -10.36 2.21
C VAL A 328 -6.47 -8.93 1.86
N ILE A 329 -6.15 -8.43 0.66
CA ILE A 329 -6.57 -7.08 0.19
C ILE A 329 -8.10 -6.95 0.07
N GLN A 330 -8.83 -8.05 -0.05
CA GLN A 330 -10.30 -8.05 -0.13
C GLN A 330 -10.96 -8.28 1.23
N GLU A 331 -10.25 -8.97 2.14
CA GLU A 331 -10.82 -9.53 3.36
C GLU A 331 -10.45 -8.77 4.66
N PHE A 332 -9.56 -7.76 4.59
CA PHE A 332 -9.12 -6.98 5.76
C PHE A 332 -10.16 -6.00 6.28
#